data_6b7f0b3cf5f0065ced41016b0ca837c6
#
_entry.id   6b7f0b3cf5f0065ced41016b0ca837c6
#
_cell.length_a   1.000
_cell.length_b   1.000
_cell.length_c   1.000
_cell.angle_alpha   90.00
_cell.angle_beta   90.00
_cell.angle_gamma   90.00
#
_symmetry.space_group_name_H-M   'P 1'
#
loop_
_entity.id
_entity.type
_entity.pdbx_description
1 polymer ?
#
loop_
_entity_poly.entity_id
_entity_poly.type
_entity_poly.pdbx_seq_one_letter_code
_entity_poly.pdbx_strand_id
1 'polypeptide(L)'
;MNRPDDRPVLNIIQQFTYQLVVEHLQCIRDDRILFTDLNFSLVSGQLLQVEGPNGSGKTSLLRILCGLTLPTEGTVLWNGQNIHTIQADYWANLAYIGHAPGIKAELTPLENLAMARAFAASPTTLSLPEALAQVGLYGFEEVPTRTLSAGQQRRVAMARLLINKAQLWILDEPFTALDKAAILMIENLLATHAQQGGMAVFTSHHLLKEVQADILQLNA
;
A
#
# COMPACT_ATOMS: atom_id res chain seq x y z
N MET A 1 -59.83 6.92 2.79
CA MET A 1 -59.02 5.87 3.43
C MET A 1 -57.84 5.56 2.51
N ASN A 2 -56.79 6.39 2.56
CA ASN A 2 -55.59 6.21 1.72
C ASN A 2 -54.55 5.48 2.56
N ARG A 3 -54.09 4.34 2.05
CA ARG A 3 -52.94 3.60 2.60
C ARG A 3 -51.66 4.30 2.17
N PRO A 4 -50.68 4.54 3.05
CA PRO A 4 -49.37 4.99 2.66
C PRO A 4 -48.62 3.88 1.91
N ASP A 5 -47.94 4.30 0.85
CA ASP A 5 -47.09 3.52 -0.06
C ASP A 5 -45.78 3.10 0.70
N ASP A 6 -45.79 1.84 1.21
CA ASP A 6 -44.60 1.22 1.81
C ASP A 6 -43.65 0.73 0.70
N ARG A 7 -42.95 1.62 0.05
CA ARG A 7 -41.80 1.23 -0.75
C ARG A 7 -40.57 1.17 0.15
N PRO A 8 -39.84 0.04 0.21
CA PRO A 8 -38.58 -0.01 0.93
C PRO A 8 -37.62 0.96 0.28
N VAL A 9 -37.17 1.96 1.02
CA VAL A 9 -36.02 2.80 0.65
C VAL A 9 -34.80 1.88 0.62
N LEU A 10 -34.49 1.38 -0.55
CA LEU A 10 -33.19 0.75 -0.82
C LEU A 10 -32.11 1.82 -0.53
N ASN A 11 -31.52 1.76 0.64
CA ASN A 11 -30.27 2.41 0.95
C ASN A 11 -29.18 1.79 0.05
N ILE A 12 -29.10 2.27 -1.17
CA ILE A 12 -27.94 2.06 -2.03
C ILE A 12 -26.83 2.92 -1.40
N ILE A 13 -26.09 2.34 -0.44
CA ILE A 13 -24.75 2.79 -0.14
C ILE A 13 -23.98 2.52 -1.44
N GLN A 14 -23.81 3.54 -2.27
CA GLN A 14 -22.81 3.52 -3.33
C GLN A 14 -21.46 3.34 -2.63
N GLN A 15 -21.04 2.11 -2.43
CA GLN A 15 -19.65 1.80 -2.12
C GLN A 15 -18.86 2.32 -3.31
N PHE A 16 -18.13 3.40 -3.11
CA PHE A 16 -17.16 3.87 -4.09
C PHE A 16 -16.16 2.74 -4.29
N THR A 17 -16.28 2.06 -5.42
CA THR A 17 -15.38 0.96 -5.77
C THR A 17 -14.22 1.57 -6.54
N TYR A 18 -13.05 1.62 -5.92
CA TYR A 18 -11.81 1.99 -6.60
C TYR A 18 -11.32 0.82 -7.44
N GLN A 19 -10.66 1.13 -8.55
CA GLN A 19 -10.09 0.14 -9.45
C GLN A 19 -8.72 0.59 -9.95
N LEU A 20 -7.75 -0.32 -9.88
CA LEU A 20 -6.46 -0.23 -10.55
C LEU A 20 -6.46 -1.24 -11.70
N VAL A 21 -6.15 -0.82 -12.91
CA VAL A 21 -6.04 -1.69 -14.08
C VAL A 21 -4.67 -1.51 -14.72
N VAL A 22 -4.02 -2.60 -15.06
CA VAL A 22 -2.74 -2.65 -15.76
C VAL A 22 -2.96 -3.35 -17.08
N GLU A 23 -2.58 -2.69 -18.19
CA GLU A 23 -2.81 -3.17 -19.54
C GLU A 23 -1.51 -3.19 -20.34
N HIS A 24 -1.15 -4.36 -20.87
CA HIS A 24 -0.03 -4.60 -21.78
C HIS A 24 1.30 -4.03 -21.27
N LEU A 25 1.52 -4.07 -19.93
CA LEU A 25 2.65 -3.41 -19.32
C LEU A 25 3.97 -4.13 -19.65
N GLN A 26 4.92 -3.36 -20.16
CA GLN A 26 6.29 -3.82 -20.44
C GLN A 26 7.30 -2.98 -19.66
N CYS A 27 8.34 -3.66 -19.16
CA CYS A 27 9.48 -3.00 -18.53
C CYS A 27 10.79 -3.58 -19.04
N ILE A 28 11.57 -2.73 -19.70
CA ILE A 28 12.95 -3.01 -20.15
C ILE A 28 13.87 -2.09 -19.33
N ARG A 29 14.96 -2.65 -18.77
CA ARG A 29 16.02 -1.91 -18.05
C ARG A 29 17.38 -2.48 -18.45
N ASP A 30 18.31 -1.60 -18.80
CA ASP A 30 19.68 -1.98 -19.19
C ASP A 30 19.67 -3.11 -20.23
N ASP A 31 18.87 -2.94 -21.30
CA ASP A 31 18.64 -3.90 -22.39
C ASP A 31 18.10 -5.26 -21.98
N ARG A 32 17.66 -5.40 -20.70
CA ARG A 32 17.03 -6.60 -20.19
C ARG A 32 15.52 -6.41 -20.09
N ILE A 33 14.75 -7.33 -20.68
CA ILE A 33 13.30 -7.41 -20.51
C ILE A 33 13.06 -7.98 -19.12
N LEU A 34 12.41 -7.21 -18.24
CA LEU A 34 12.01 -7.65 -16.89
C LEU A 34 10.66 -8.35 -16.95
N PHE A 35 9.71 -7.78 -17.68
CA PHE A 35 8.41 -8.38 -17.98
C PHE A 35 7.81 -7.73 -19.24
N THR A 36 6.94 -8.44 -19.91
CA THR A 36 6.22 -7.99 -21.11
C THR A 36 4.77 -8.47 -21.06
N ASP A 37 3.88 -7.69 -21.67
CA ASP A 37 2.45 -7.97 -21.77
C ASP A 37 1.77 -8.32 -20.43
N LEU A 38 2.19 -7.65 -19.37
CA LEU A 38 1.63 -7.87 -18.05
C LEU A 38 0.25 -7.21 -17.96
N ASN A 39 -0.75 -8.01 -17.60
CA ASN A 39 -2.14 -7.59 -17.50
C ASN A 39 -2.72 -8.06 -16.16
N PHE A 40 -3.31 -7.17 -15.39
CA PHE A 40 -4.10 -7.51 -14.18
C PHE A 40 -4.98 -6.34 -13.77
N SER A 41 -5.93 -6.63 -12.90
CA SER A 41 -6.76 -5.60 -12.25
C SER A 41 -6.90 -5.88 -10.77
N LEU A 42 -7.15 -4.81 -10.00
CA LEU A 42 -7.39 -4.87 -8.57
C LEU A 42 -8.55 -3.94 -8.24
N VAL A 43 -9.50 -4.38 -7.44
CA VAL A 43 -10.64 -3.57 -6.99
C VAL A 43 -10.66 -3.44 -5.47
N SER A 44 -11.42 -2.48 -4.98
CA SER A 44 -11.60 -2.25 -3.53
C SER A 44 -11.78 -3.56 -2.76
N GLY A 45 -11.02 -3.72 -1.68
CA GLY A 45 -11.03 -4.90 -0.82
C GLY A 45 -10.07 -6.01 -1.23
N GLN A 46 -9.37 -5.89 -2.36
CA GLN A 46 -8.44 -6.91 -2.83
C GLN A 46 -6.99 -6.62 -2.46
N LEU A 47 -6.24 -7.70 -2.26
CA LEU A 47 -4.80 -7.70 -2.01
C LEU A 47 -4.12 -8.51 -3.11
N LEU A 48 -2.99 -8.00 -3.63
CA LEU A 48 -2.18 -8.64 -4.66
C LEU A 48 -0.74 -8.81 -4.17
N GLN A 49 -0.31 -10.05 -4.05
CA GLN A 49 1.08 -10.40 -3.76
C GLN A 49 1.84 -10.61 -5.07
N VAL A 50 2.91 -9.86 -5.27
CA VAL A 50 3.80 -10.01 -6.43
C VAL A 50 4.97 -10.91 -6.03
N GLU A 51 5.09 -12.04 -6.70
CA GLU A 51 6.14 -13.02 -6.49
C GLU A 51 7.06 -13.13 -7.71
N GLY A 52 8.23 -13.69 -7.53
CA GLY A 52 9.21 -13.94 -8.58
C GLY A 52 10.64 -13.93 -8.04
N PRO A 53 11.62 -14.43 -8.79
CA PRO A 53 13.01 -14.45 -8.38
C PRO A 53 13.58 -13.04 -8.22
N ASN A 54 14.75 -12.94 -7.56
CA ASN A 54 15.45 -11.67 -7.47
C ASN A 54 15.85 -11.21 -8.88
N GLY A 55 15.60 -9.93 -9.16
CA GLY A 55 15.86 -9.34 -10.48
C GLY A 55 14.75 -9.56 -11.51
N SER A 56 13.60 -10.18 -11.17
CA SER A 56 12.45 -10.31 -12.08
C SER A 56 11.67 -9.00 -12.31
N GLY A 57 12.05 -7.91 -11.67
CA GLY A 57 11.39 -6.62 -11.88
C GLY A 57 10.32 -6.27 -10.85
N LYS A 58 10.18 -6.98 -9.72
CA LYS A 58 9.18 -6.69 -8.68
C LYS A 58 9.18 -5.22 -8.24
N THR A 59 10.33 -4.72 -7.80
CA THR A 59 10.47 -3.30 -7.41
C THR A 59 10.21 -2.34 -8.57
N SER A 60 10.61 -2.71 -9.82
CA SER A 60 10.32 -1.91 -11.01
C SER A 60 8.82 -1.83 -11.27
N LEU A 61 8.08 -2.93 -11.15
CA LEU A 61 6.62 -2.94 -11.24
C LEU A 61 6.01 -2.02 -10.19
N LEU A 62 6.38 -2.17 -8.90
CA LEU A 62 5.85 -1.31 -7.84
C LEU A 62 6.12 0.18 -8.11
N ARG A 63 7.31 0.53 -8.61
CA ARG A 63 7.65 1.92 -8.96
C ARG A 63 6.84 2.44 -10.15
N ILE A 64 6.52 1.60 -11.13
CA ILE A 64 5.62 1.95 -12.24
C ILE A 64 4.20 2.17 -11.71
N LEU A 65 3.69 1.28 -10.86
CA LEU A 65 2.39 1.44 -10.22
C LEU A 65 2.30 2.71 -9.37
N CYS A 66 3.39 3.14 -8.74
CA CYS A 66 3.44 4.43 -8.03
C CYS A 66 3.51 5.65 -8.95
N GLY A 67 3.66 5.48 -10.26
CA GLY A 67 3.93 6.58 -11.20
C GLY A 67 5.30 7.23 -11.03
N LEU A 68 6.23 6.56 -10.32
CA LEU A 68 7.61 7.03 -10.09
C LEU A 68 8.54 6.72 -11.26
N THR A 69 8.14 5.78 -12.11
CA THR A 69 8.91 5.33 -13.28
C THR A 69 7.94 5.04 -14.40
N LEU A 70 8.27 5.48 -15.62
CA LEU A 70 7.46 5.17 -16.79
C LEU A 70 7.70 3.71 -17.23
N PRO A 71 6.65 2.99 -17.65
CA PRO A 71 6.81 1.71 -18.33
C PRO A 71 7.46 1.91 -19.71
N THR A 72 7.98 0.84 -20.31
CA THR A 72 8.44 0.86 -21.68
C THR A 72 7.25 0.89 -22.64
N GLU A 73 6.23 0.07 -22.37
CA GLU A 73 4.95 0.03 -23.08
C GLU A 73 3.82 -0.26 -22.10
N GLY A 74 2.58 -0.03 -22.53
CA GLY A 74 1.39 -0.29 -21.74
C GLY A 74 0.97 0.86 -20.83
N THR A 75 -0.07 0.66 -20.07
CA THR A 75 -0.69 1.71 -19.24
C THR A 75 -1.09 1.19 -17.87
N VAL A 76 -1.11 2.11 -16.91
CA VAL A 76 -1.72 1.93 -15.59
C VAL A 76 -2.88 2.90 -15.46
N LEU A 77 -4.06 2.37 -15.17
CA LEU A 77 -5.29 3.14 -15.04
C LEU A 77 -5.79 3.10 -13.59
N TRP A 78 -6.19 4.26 -13.08
CA TRP A 78 -6.91 4.42 -11.82
C TRP A 78 -8.33 4.89 -12.12
N ASN A 79 -9.32 4.08 -11.79
CA ASN A 79 -10.73 4.36 -12.12
C ASN A 79 -10.94 4.69 -13.62
N GLY A 80 -10.26 3.95 -14.51
CA GLY A 80 -10.34 4.11 -15.96
C GLY A 80 -9.52 5.28 -16.53
N GLN A 81 -8.80 6.04 -15.71
CA GLN A 81 -7.97 7.15 -16.17
C GLN A 81 -6.46 6.85 -16.00
N ASN A 82 -5.66 7.23 -16.98
CA ASN A 82 -4.21 7.02 -16.91
C ASN A 82 -3.61 7.80 -15.74
N ILE A 83 -2.86 7.10 -14.87
CA ILE A 83 -2.29 7.68 -13.63
C ILE A 83 -1.37 8.87 -13.89
N HIS A 84 -0.75 8.97 -15.07
CA HIS A 84 0.11 10.10 -15.42
C HIS A 84 -0.69 11.35 -15.80
N THR A 85 -1.95 11.21 -16.24
CA THR A 85 -2.82 12.35 -16.56
C THR A 85 -3.53 12.91 -15.32
N ILE A 86 -3.72 12.09 -14.28
CA ILE A 86 -4.40 12.46 -13.03
C ILE A 86 -3.46 12.34 -11.82
N GLN A 87 -2.18 12.64 -11.99
CA GLN A 87 -1.11 12.32 -11.05
C GLN A 87 -1.40 12.82 -9.62
N ALA A 88 -1.89 14.04 -9.46
CA ALA A 88 -2.19 14.62 -8.15
C ALA A 88 -3.31 13.84 -7.43
N ASP A 89 -4.40 13.52 -8.13
CA ASP A 89 -5.54 12.77 -7.59
C ASP A 89 -5.15 11.33 -7.29
N TYR A 90 -4.34 10.71 -8.14
CA TYR A 90 -3.83 9.38 -7.92
C TYR A 90 -2.95 9.31 -6.67
N TRP A 91 -1.99 10.21 -6.53
CA TRP A 91 -1.10 10.25 -5.36
C TRP A 91 -1.82 10.59 -4.06
N ALA A 92 -2.93 11.33 -4.12
CA ALA A 92 -3.77 11.56 -2.95
C ALA A 92 -4.39 10.26 -2.38
N ASN A 93 -4.54 9.24 -3.24
CA ASN A 93 -5.10 7.94 -2.89
C ASN A 93 -4.03 6.84 -2.69
N LEU A 94 -2.75 7.17 -2.81
CA LEU A 94 -1.63 6.22 -2.77
C LEU A 94 -0.80 6.38 -1.49
N ALA A 95 -0.44 5.26 -0.87
CA ALA A 95 0.63 5.20 0.11
C ALA A 95 1.70 4.20 -0.36
N TYR A 96 2.95 4.64 -0.43
CA TYR A 96 4.08 3.81 -0.86
C TYR A 96 5.10 3.64 0.26
N ILE A 97 5.48 2.40 0.52
CA ILE A 97 6.62 2.04 1.36
C ILE A 97 7.56 1.17 0.53
N GLY A 98 8.69 1.75 0.14
CA GLY A 98 9.73 1.08 -0.62
C GLY A 98 10.58 0.13 0.22
N HIS A 99 11.60 -0.46 -0.42
CA HIS A 99 12.56 -1.32 0.26
C HIS A 99 13.28 -0.58 1.40
N ALA A 100 13.72 0.64 1.19
CA ALA A 100 14.17 1.54 2.26
C ALA A 100 12.94 2.10 3.00
N PRO A 101 12.92 2.12 4.34
CA PRO A 101 11.77 2.58 5.12
C PRO A 101 11.31 4.02 4.86
N GLY A 102 12.18 4.87 4.31
CA GLY A 102 11.86 6.26 3.99
C GLY A 102 11.58 7.13 5.22
N ILE A 103 12.20 6.78 6.35
CA ILE A 103 12.15 7.52 7.61
C ILE A 103 13.42 8.34 7.81
N LYS A 104 13.36 9.40 8.59
CA LYS A 104 14.51 10.22 8.95
C LYS A 104 15.14 9.67 10.22
N ALA A 105 16.40 9.24 10.11
CA ALA A 105 17.14 8.61 11.20
C ALA A 105 17.35 9.53 12.42
N GLU A 106 17.45 10.84 12.18
CA GLU A 106 17.68 11.86 13.20
C GLU A 106 16.42 12.23 13.98
N LEU A 107 15.24 11.97 13.41
CA LEU A 107 13.96 12.25 14.03
C LEU A 107 13.51 11.07 14.90
N THR A 108 12.67 11.34 15.91
CA THR A 108 11.95 10.32 16.66
C THR A 108 10.85 9.68 15.81
N PRO A 109 10.30 8.51 16.17
CA PRO A 109 9.11 7.94 15.54
C PRO A 109 7.94 8.93 15.47
N LEU A 110 7.67 9.66 16.56
CA LEU A 110 6.60 10.65 16.62
C LEU A 110 6.82 11.78 15.62
N GLU A 111 8.03 12.33 15.53
CA GLU A 111 8.40 13.38 14.57
C GLU A 111 8.33 12.88 13.12
N ASN A 112 8.77 11.65 12.85
CA ASN A 112 8.64 11.01 11.53
C ASN A 112 7.17 10.91 11.10
N LEU A 113 6.28 10.50 12.00
CA LEU A 113 4.84 10.45 11.73
C LEU A 113 4.22 11.84 11.60
N ALA A 114 4.62 12.80 12.43
CA ALA A 114 4.15 14.18 12.34
C ALA A 114 4.50 14.79 10.97
N MET A 115 5.74 14.59 10.51
CA MET A 115 6.17 15.02 9.19
C MET A 115 5.36 14.33 8.09
N ALA A 116 5.17 13.00 8.17
CA ALA A 116 4.39 12.27 7.19
C ALA A 116 2.92 12.72 7.14
N ARG A 117 2.31 13.01 8.29
CA ARG A 117 0.93 13.53 8.38
C ARG A 117 0.80 14.91 7.76
N ALA A 118 1.81 15.78 7.91
CA ALA A 118 1.79 17.11 7.30
C ALA A 118 1.77 17.08 5.77
N PHE A 119 2.27 16.00 5.15
CA PHE A 119 2.22 15.78 3.70
C PHE A 119 1.07 14.87 3.25
N ALA A 120 0.28 14.33 4.17
CA ALA A 120 -0.84 13.47 3.82
C ALA A 120 -1.97 14.28 3.17
N ALA A 121 -2.46 13.84 2.00
CA ALA A 121 -3.58 14.47 1.31
C ALA A 121 -4.89 14.34 2.11
N SER A 122 -5.07 13.21 2.80
CA SER A 122 -6.26 12.91 3.60
C SER A 122 -5.85 12.28 4.94
N PRO A 123 -5.43 13.07 5.94
CA PRO A 123 -5.02 12.52 7.22
C PRO A 123 -6.19 11.86 7.96
N THR A 124 -5.87 10.80 8.71
CA THR A 124 -6.82 10.16 9.63
C THR A 124 -6.95 10.96 10.92
N THR A 125 -7.98 10.68 11.72
CA THR A 125 -8.16 11.23 13.06
C THR A 125 -7.37 10.49 14.13
N LEU A 126 -6.75 9.35 13.80
CA LEU A 126 -5.93 8.55 14.72
C LEU A 126 -4.77 9.40 15.26
N SER A 127 -4.54 9.41 16.56
CA SER A 127 -3.40 10.12 17.12
C SER A 127 -2.07 9.43 16.74
N LEU A 128 -0.97 10.19 16.69
CA LEU A 128 0.33 9.64 16.31
C LEU A 128 0.84 8.60 17.33
N PRO A 129 0.70 8.80 18.66
CA PRO A 129 1.05 7.77 19.64
C PRO A 129 0.22 6.49 19.47
N GLU A 130 -1.09 6.58 19.19
CA GLU A 130 -1.93 5.40 18.91
C GLU A 130 -1.49 4.67 17.65
N ALA A 131 -1.11 5.39 16.58
CA ALA A 131 -0.58 4.77 15.37
C ALA A 131 0.72 4.01 15.64
N LEU A 132 1.62 4.56 16.47
CA LEU A 132 2.84 3.87 16.91
C LEU A 132 2.54 2.66 17.79
N ALA A 133 1.60 2.78 18.71
CA ALA A 133 1.17 1.66 19.56
C ALA A 133 0.59 0.50 18.74
N GLN A 134 -0.19 0.77 17.67
CA GLN A 134 -0.75 -0.25 16.79
C GLN A 134 0.32 -1.04 16.03
N VAL A 135 1.49 -0.45 15.80
CA VAL A 135 2.63 -1.16 15.21
C VAL A 135 3.62 -1.68 16.26
N GLY A 136 3.21 -1.73 17.54
CA GLY A 136 4.02 -2.28 18.64
C GLY A 136 5.25 -1.43 18.97
N LEU A 137 5.12 -0.10 18.88
CA LEU A 137 6.16 0.87 19.22
C LEU A 137 5.77 1.75 20.43
N TYR A 138 4.85 1.26 21.28
CA TYR A 138 4.54 1.91 22.55
C TYR A 138 5.80 2.02 23.42
N GLY A 139 6.08 3.23 23.92
CA GLY A 139 7.26 3.54 24.72
C GLY A 139 8.52 3.88 23.87
N PHE A 140 8.41 3.88 22.55
CA PHE A 140 9.50 4.27 21.64
C PHE A 140 9.26 5.60 20.91
N GLU A 141 8.22 6.34 21.29
CA GLU A 141 7.74 7.52 20.58
C GLU A 141 8.81 8.60 20.43
N GLU A 142 9.60 8.81 21.50
CA GLU A 142 10.61 9.88 21.62
C GLU A 142 12.05 9.39 21.48
N VAL A 143 12.24 8.10 21.15
CA VAL A 143 13.59 7.53 20.98
C VAL A 143 14.11 7.88 19.58
N PRO A 144 15.37 8.40 19.41
CA PRO A 144 15.90 8.68 18.09
C PRO A 144 15.86 7.46 17.16
N THR A 145 15.26 7.59 15.98
CA THR A 145 14.99 6.48 15.08
C THR A 145 16.26 5.71 14.66
N ARG A 146 17.42 6.38 14.62
CA ARG A 146 18.72 5.74 14.35
C ARG A 146 19.13 4.69 15.38
N THR A 147 18.57 4.73 16.60
CA THR A 147 18.88 3.77 17.68
C THR A 147 17.95 2.56 17.66
N LEU A 148 16.90 2.59 16.87
CA LEU A 148 15.95 1.51 16.71
C LEU A 148 16.55 0.38 15.84
N SER A 149 16.14 -0.86 16.12
CA SER A 149 16.45 -2.00 15.26
C SER A 149 15.84 -1.83 13.85
N ALA A 150 16.36 -2.54 12.86
CA ALA A 150 15.80 -2.52 11.50
C ALA A 150 14.30 -2.86 11.48
N GLY A 151 13.87 -3.85 12.28
CA GLY A 151 12.45 -4.21 12.41
C GLY A 151 11.61 -3.11 13.06
N GLN A 152 12.15 -2.40 14.08
CA GLN A 152 11.46 -1.25 14.67
C GLN A 152 11.36 -0.10 13.67
N GLN A 153 12.43 0.21 12.93
CA GLN A 153 12.42 1.21 11.87
C GLN A 153 11.39 0.86 10.78
N ARG A 154 11.29 -0.42 10.40
CA ARG A 154 10.26 -0.89 9.45
C ARG A 154 8.85 -0.63 9.99
N ARG A 155 8.62 -0.89 11.29
CA ARG A 155 7.33 -0.62 11.93
C ARG A 155 7.00 0.87 12.01
N VAL A 156 7.97 1.77 12.20
CA VAL A 156 7.76 3.22 12.07
C VAL A 156 7.28 3.58 10.66
N ALA A 157 7.89 2.99 9.61
CA ALA A 157 7.43 3.19 8.24
C ALA A 157 5.99 2.69 8.03
N MET A 158 5.65 1.53 8.59
CA MET A 158 4.29 0.96 8.49
C MET A 158 3.24 1.81 9.22
N ALA A 159 3.59 2.44 10.35
CA ALA A 159 2.69 3.35 11.06
C ALA A 159 2.23 4.55 10.20
N ARG A 160 3.00 4.93 9.17
CA ARG A 160 2.61 5.98 8.21
C ARG A 160 1.36 5.62 7.41
N LEU A 161 1.08 4.34 7.19
CA LEU A 161 -0.12 3.87 6.52
C LEU A 161 -1.39 4.19 7.34
N LEU A 162 -1.29 4.19 8.67
CA LEU A 162 -2.41 4.39 9.58
C LEU A 162 -2.83 5.86 9.73
N ILE A 163 -1.95 6.79 9.39
CA ILE A 163 -2.19 8.22 9.53
C ILE A 163 -2.70 8.90 8.26
N ASN A 164 -2.85 8.14 7.16
CA ASN A 164 -3.36 8.60 5.87
C ASN A 164 -4.48 7.69 5.35
N LYS A 165 -5.55 8.26 4.79
CA LYS A 165 -6.69 7.54 4.21
C LYS A 165 -6.42 7.10 2.77
N ALA A 166 -5.21 6.67 2.44
CA ALA A 166 -4.89 6.18 1.11
C ALA A 166 -5.68 4.89 0.81
N GLN A 167 -6.27 4.82 -0.38
CA GLN A 167 -7.05 3.67 -0.82
C GLN A 167 -6.17 2.53 -1.35
N LEU A 168 -5.01 2.88 -1.90
CA LEU A 168 -4.05 1.92 -2.46
C LEU A 168 -2.75 1.97 -1.67
N TRP A 169 -2.36 0.83 -1.11
CA TRP A 169 -1.04 0.64 -0.51
C TRP A 169 -0.13 -0.10 -1.47
N ILE A 170 1.07 0.41 -1.72
CA ILE A 170 2.11 -0.26 -2.49
C ILE A 170 3.30 -0.48 -1.56
N LEU A 171 3.66 -1.75 -1.31
CA LEU A 171 4.62 -2.11 -0.27
C LEU A 171 5.72 -3.03 -0.86
N ASP A 172 6.97 -2.59 -0.76
CA ASP A 172 8.11 -3.38 -1.22
C ASP A 172 8.75 -4.12 -0.04
N GLU A 173 8.59 -5.45 0.00
CA GLU A 173 9.08 -6.36 1.05
C GLU A 173 8.64 -5.93 2.46
N PRO A 174 7.33 -5.77 2.76
CA PRO A 174 6.85 -5.23 4.04
C PRO A 174 7.24 -6.07 5.27
N PHE A 175 7.52 -7.35 5.10
CA PHE A 175 7.81 -8.31 6.17
C PHE A 175 9.30 -8.49 6.48
N THR A 176 10.20 -7.86 5.72
CA THR A 176 11.64 -7.99 5.90
C THR A 176 12.09 -7.46 7.26
N ALA A 177 12.98 -8.19 7.94
CA ALA A 177 13.55 -7.90 9.26
C ALA A 177 12.54 -7.89 10.42
N LEU A 178 11.35 -8.47 10.23
CA LEU A 178 10.32 -8.57 11.27
C LEU A 178 10.35 -9.94 11.95
N ASP A 179 10.04 -9.96 13.24
CA ASP A 179 9.74 -11.18 13.98
C ASP A 179 8.30 -11.68 13.70
N LYS A 180 7.98 -12.87 14.19
CA LYS A 180 6.66 -13.49 13.95
C LYS A 180 5.48 -12.63 14.43
N ALA A 181 5.64 -11.94 15.56
CA ALA A 181 4.59 -11.10 16.13
C ALA A 181 4.37 -9.85 15.25
N ALA A 182 5.45 -9.23 14.77
CA ALA A 182 5.37 -8.09 13.86
C ALA A 182 4.82 -8.49 12.48
N ILE A 183 5.15 -9.67 11.97
CA ILE A 183 4.57 -10.20 10.72
C ILE A 183 3.05 -10.31 10.87
N LEU A 184 2.56 -10.99 11.91
CA LEU A 184 1.12 -11.14 12.18
C LEU A 184 0.42 -9.78 12.29
N MET A 185 1.06 -8.82 12.95
CA MET A 185 0.52 -7.46 13.06
C MET A 185 0.37 -6.80 11.68
N ILE A 186 1.36 -6.92 10.77
CA ILE A 186 1.26 -6.36 9.42
C ILE A 186 0.21 -7.10 8.58
N GLU A 187 0.09 -8.43 8.70
CA GLU A 187 -1.01 -9.18 8.06
C GLU A 187 -2.38 -8.66 8.52
N ASN A 188 -2.56 -8.42 9.81
CA ASN A 188 -3.80 -7.84 10.36
C ASN A 188 -4.06 -6.41 9.85
N LEU A 189 -3.03 -5.58 9.67
CA LEU A 189 -3.19 -4.26 9.06
C LEU A 189 -3.66 -4.36 7.61
N LEU A 190 -3.08 -5.27 6.81
CA LEU A 190 -3.51 -5.53 5.43
C LEU A 190 -4.96 -6.04 5.39
N ALA A 191 -5.31 -7.00 6.26
CA ALA A 191 -6.67 -7.52 6.36
C ALA A 191 -7.68 -6.42 6.71
N THR A 192 -7.37 -5.59 7.70
CA THR A 192 -8.22 -4.47 8.12
C THR A 192 -8.39 -3.45 7.00
N HIS A 193 -7.32 -3.13 6.30
CA HIS A 193 -7.36 -2.20 5.16
C HIS A 193 -8.27 -2.73 4.05
N ALA A 194 -8.12 -4.00 3.68
CA ALA A 194 -8.97 -4.65 2.67
C ALA A 194 -10.45 -4.69 3.11
N GLN A 195 -10.74 -5.05 4.36
CA GLN A 195 -12.11 -5.07 4.90
C GLN A 195 -12.77 -3.68 4.88
N GLN A 196 -11.99 -2.61 4.97
CA GLN A 196 -12.45 -1.23 4.86
C GLN A 196 -12.58 -0.75 3.41
N GLY A 197 -12.37 -1.63 2.43
CA GLY A 197 -12.45 -1.31 1.00
C GLY A 197 -11.15 -0.80 0.39
N GLY A 198 -10.06 -0.78 1.15
CA GLY A 198 -8.74 -0.47 0.63
C GLY A 198 -8.16 -1.59 -0.24
N MET A 199 -7.09 -1.30 -0.98
CA MET A 199 -6.37 -2.24 -1.82
C MET A 199 -4.88 -2.23 -1.46
N ALA A 200 -4.20 -3.36 -1.63
CA ALA A 200 -2.75 -3.36 -1.54
C ALA A 200 -2.09 -4.23 -2.62
N VAL A 201 -0.96 -3.72 -3.14
CA VAL A 201 -0.02 -4.48 -3.97
C VAL A 201 1.30 -4.54 -3.21
N PHE A 202 1.81 -5.74 -2.97
CA PHE A 202 3.05 -5.88 -2.21
C PHE A 202 3.92 -7.04 -2.72
N THR A 203 5.22 -6.89 -2.55
CA THR A 203 6.17 -7.98 -2.80
C THR A 203 6.43 -8.73 -1.50
N SER A 204 6.54 -10.05 -1.56
CA SER A 204 6.93 -10.84 -0.40
C SER A 204 7.41 -12.23 -0.81
N HIS A 205 8.33 -12.76 -0.01
CA HIS A 205 8.66 -14.20 0.02
C HIS A 205 7.99 -14.92 1.21
N HIS A 206 7.24 -14.17 2.02
CA HIS A 206 6.52 -14.72 3.17
C HIS A 206 5.16 -15.26 2.73
N LEU A 207 4.84 -16.49 3.21
CA LEU A 207 3.50 -17.06 3.04
C LEU A 207 2.53 -16.42 4.03
N LEU A 208 1.55 -15.71 3.52
CA LEU A 208 0.47 -15.12 4.33
C LEU A 208 -0.35 -16.23 5.00
N LYS A 209 -0.76 -16.01 6.25
CA LYS A 209 -1.55 -16.96 7.03
C LYS A 209 -2.92 -16.42 7.41
N GLU A 210 -3.00 -15.14 7.72
CA GLU A 210 -4.21 -14.51 8.27
C GLU A 210 -5.01 -13.75 7.22
N VAL A 211 -4.45 -13.55 6.02
CA VAL A 211 -5.10 -12.81 4.94
C VAL A 211 -4.90 -13.51 3.60
N GLN A 212 -5.92 -13.52 2.77
CA GLN A 212 -5.82 -14.00 1.39
C GLN A 212 -5.42 -12.86 0.45
N ALA A 213 -4.49 -13.13 -0.44
CA ALA A 213 -4.10 -12.24 -1.52
C ALA A 213 -4.04 -13.05 -2.83
N ASP A 214 -4.44 -12.43 -3.92
CA ASP A 214 -4.17 -12.96 -5.25
C ASP A 214 -2.67 -12.95 -5.51
N ILE A 215 -2.18 -13.88 -6.31
CA ILE A 215 -0.73 -14.01 -6.60
C ILE A 215 -0.47 -13.63 -8.05
N LEU A 216 0.42 -12.66 -8.25
CA LEU A 216 0.98 -12.30 -9.54
C LEU A 216 2.41 -12.82 -9.64
N GLN A 217 2.65 -13.80 -10.52
CA GLN A 217 3.98 -14.34 -10.77
C GLN A 217 4.70 -13.52 -11.84
N LEU A 218 5.85 -12.93 -11.48
CA LEU A 218 6.79 -12.37 -12.46
C LEU A 218 7.82 -13.44 -12.81
N ASN A 219 7.72 -13.91 -14.03
CA ASN A 219 8.72 -14.84 -14.59
C ASN A 219 9.88 -14.03 -15.15
N ALA A 220 11.11 -14.47 -14.87
CA ALA A 220 12.32 -13.86 -15.42
C ALA A 220 12.58 -14.33 -16.84
#